data_3df217dbb857b14aa9fc329db12267bc
#
_entry.id   3df217dbb857b14aa9fc329db12267bc
#
_cell.length_a   1.000
_cell.length_b   1.000
_cell.length_c   1.000
_cell.angle_alpha   90.00
_cell.angle_beta   90.00
_cell.angle_gamma   90.00
#
_symmetry.space_group_name_H-M   'P 1'
#
loop_
_entity.id
_entity.type
_entity.pdbx_description
1 polymer ?
#
loop_
_entity_poly.entity_id
_entity_poly.type
_entity_poly.pdbx_seq_one_letter_code
_entity_poly.pdbx_strand_id
1 'polypeptide(L)'
;GADRIDHGTRAMEDPALIEVLRDTQTPLTNCPLSNLSLCVLDDLRKSPVKRQLEEGLHVCVNSDDPAYFGGYIGKNYEAITEALDLSAQQIVQLARNSFTGSFLPENQKAKHLARIDSVVEDRL
;
A
#
# COMPACT_ATOMS: atom_id res chain seq x y z
N GLY A 1 -8.02 -18.07 -8.45
CA GLY A 1 -7.27 -17.03 -7.80
C GLY A 1 -8.16 -15.99 -7.14
N ALA A 2 -7.58 -15.28 -6.21
CA ALA A 2 -8.22 -14.11 -5.58
C ALA A 2 -7.95 -12.88 -6.43
N ASP A 3 -8.92 -11.94 -6.47
CA ASP A 3 -8.74 -10.66 -7.17
C ASP A 3 -7.93 -9.66 -6.34
N ARG A 4 -7.85 -9.87 -5.03
CA ARG A 4 -7.08 -9.07 -4.07
C ARG A 4 -6.82 -9.89 -2.82
N ILE A 5 -5.72 -9.61 -2.13
CA ILE A 5 -5.38 -10.19 -0.82
C ILE A 5 -5.31 -9.05 0.19
N ASP A 6 -6.18 -9.09 1.19
CA ASP A 6 -6.18 -8.09 2.23
C ASP A 6 -4.99 -8.29 3.18
N HIS A 7 -4.37 -7.21 3.60
CA HIS A 7 -3.11 -7.10 4.33
C HIS A 7 -1.89 -7.65 3.58
N GLY A 8 -1.73 -8.95 3.44
CA GLY A 8 -0.60 -9.56 2.73
C GLY A 8 0.75 -9.37 3.44
N THR A 9 0.75 -9.16 4.76
CA THR A 9 1.94 -8.81 5.54
C THR A 9 3.03 -9.88 5.47
N ARG A 10 2.63 -11.16 5.44
CA ARG A 10 3.55 -12.30 5.42
C ARG A 10 3.94 -12.78 4.01
N ALA A 11 3.47 -12.11 2.96
CA ALA A 11 3.76 -12.50 1.58
C ALA A 11 5.28 -12.53 1.26
N MET A 12 6.08 -11.76 2.01
CA MET A 12 7.53 -11.69 1.82
C MET A 12 8.33 -12.86 2.41
N GLU A 13 7.66 -13.80 3.08
CA GLU A 13 8.30 -14.97 3.71
C GLU A 13 8.56 -16.12 2.71
N ASP A 14 7.87 -16.12 1.58
CA ASP A 14 7.97 -17.14 0.54
C ASP A 14 8.41 -16.54 -0.80
N PRO A 15 9.66 -16.80 -1.25
CA PRO A 15 10.15 -16.28 -2.54
C PRO A 15 9.31 -16.71 -3.75
N ALA A 16 8.77 -17.93 -3.75
CA ALA A 16 7.92 -18.41 -4.85
C ALA A 16 6.59 -17.64 -4.90
N LEU A 17 6.03 -17.30 -3.74
CA LEU A 17 4.84 -16.45 -3.66
C LEU A 17 5.12 -15.02 -4.13
N ILE A 18 6.28 -14.46 -3.83
CA ILE A 18 6.71 -13.13 -4.32
C ILE A 18 6.72 -13.12 -5.85
N GLU A 19 7.28 -14.13 -6.50
CA GLU A 19 7.28 -14.24 -7.96
C GLU A 19 5.86 -14.30 -8.52
N VAL A 20 4.99 -15.13 -7.96
CA VAL A 20 3.59 -15.22 -8.38
C VAL A 20 2.85 -13.90 -8.23
N LEU A 21 3.02 -13.20 -7.09
CA LEU A 21 2.37 -11.92 -6.84
C LEU A 21 2.90 -10.81 -7.77
N ARG A 22 4.19 -10.85 -8.09
CA ARG A 22 4.80 -9.93 -9.07
C ARG A 22 4.22 -10.16 -10.47
N ASP A 23 4.14 -11.40 -10.92
CA ASP A 23 3.66 -11.76 -12.25
C ASP A 23 2.16 -11.49 -12.41
N THR A 24 1.37 -11.81 -11.40
CA THR A 24 -0.09 -11.63 -11.44
C THR A 24 -0.55 -10.23 -11.10
N GLN A 25 0.31 -9.41 -10.49
CA GLN A 25 -0.04 -8.08 -9.97
C GLN A 25 -1.28 -8.10 -9.06
N THR A 26 -1.48 -9.19 -8.32
CA THR A 26 -2.58 -9.30 -7.35
C THR A 26 -2.41 -8.25 -6.25
N PRO A 27 -3.38 -7.33 -6.04
CA PRO A 27 -3.24 -6.27 -5.09
C PRO A 27 -3.16 -6.76 -3.63
N LEU A 28 -2.28 -6.13 -2.85
CA LEU A 28 -2.15 -6.31 -1.40
C LEU A 28 -2.58 -5.03 -0.69
N THR A 29 -3.50 -5.12 0.28
CA THR A 29 -4.02 -3.96 1.01
C THR A 29 -3.39 -3.85 2.40
N ASN A 30 -2.15 -3.42 2.49
CA ASN A 30 -1.43 -3.32 3.76
C ASN A 30 -2.04 -2.24 4.67
N CYS A 31 -2.19 -2.55 5.96
CA CYS A 31 -2.78 -1.66 6.97
C CYS A 31 -1.79 -1.39 8.10
N PRO A 32 -0.87 -0.42 7.97
CA PRO A 32 0.29 -0.29 8.86
C PRO A 32 -0.06 -0.11 10.34
N LEU A 33 -0.95 0.82 10.68
CA LEU A 33 -1.32 1.10 12.07
C LEU A 33 -2.13 -0.05 12.68
N SER A 34 -3.00 -0.70 11.91
CA SER A 34 -3.70 -1.91 12.32
C SER A 34 -2.71 -3.04 12.62
N ASN A 35 -1.76 -3.28 11.72
CA ASN A 35 -0.76 -4.32 11.90
C ASN A 35 0.11 -4.10 13.15
N LEU A 36 0.42 -2.84 13.48
CA LEU A 36 1.11 -2.49 14.71
C LEU A 36 0.23 -2.72 15.95
N SER A 37 -1.02 -2.23 15.94
CA SER A 37 -1.96 -2.35 17.05
C SER A 37 -2.33 -3.80 17.37
N LEU A 38 -2.44 -4.65 16.35
CA LEU A 38 -2.74 -6.08 16.48
C LEU A 38 -1.50 -6.95 16.74
N CYS A 39 -0.33 -6.33 16.95
CA CYS A 39 0.94 -7.02 17.18
C CYS A 39 1.34 -8.00 16.06
N VAL A 40 0.87 -7.79 14.83
CA VAL A 40 1.40 -8.44 13.63
C VAL A 40 2.83 -7.95 13.38
N LEU A 41 3.08 -6.67 13.70
CA LEU A 41 4.39 -6.04 13.78
C LEU A 41 4.59 -5.47 15.19
N ASP A 42 5.80 -5.52 15.69
CA ASP A 42 6.20 -4.86 16.94
C ASP A 42 6.79 -3.45 16.70
N ASP A 43 7.13 -3.12 15.45
CA ASP A 43 7.75 -1.88 15.04
C ASP A 43 7.40 -1.60 13.57
N LEU A 44 6.94 -0.37 13.25
CA LEU A 44 6.62 0.03 11.88
C LEU A 44 7.82 0.00 10.93
N ARG A 45 9.05 0.12 11.43
CA ARG A 45 10.27 -0.04 10.64
C ARG A 45 10.43 -1.45 10.04
N LYS A 46 9.70 -2.43 10.58
CA LYS A 46 9.62 -3.81 10.06
C LYS A 46 8.47 -4.02 9.08
N SER A 47 7.68 -2.98 8.79
CA SER A 47 6.59 -3.09 7.81
C SER A 47 7.12 -3.50 6.45
N PRO A 48 6.48 -4.47 5.77
CA PRO A 48 6.95 -4.97 4.49
C PRO A 48 6.64 -4.04 3.31
N VAL A 49 5.91 -2.95 3.49
CA VAL A 49 5.39 -2.09 2.42
C VAL A 49 6.47 -1.63 1.46
N LYS A 50 7.58 -1.08 1.97
CA LYS A 50 8.69 -0.60 1.13
C LYS A 50 9.30 -1.74 0.32
N ARG A 51 9.59 -2.85 0.96
CA ARG A 51 10.16 -4.02 0.31
C ARG A 51 9.19 -4.62 -0.73
N GLN A 52 7.90 -4.68 -0.42
CA GLN A 52 6.88 -5.14 -1.37
C GLN A 52 6.88 -4.26 -2.64
N LEU A 53 6.96 -2.92 -2.48
CA LEU A 53 7.09 -2.00 -3.61
C LEU A 53 8.38 -2.23 -4.42
N GLU A 54 9.52 -2.34 -3.75
CA GLU A 54 10.83 -2.53 -4.38
C GLU A 54 10.92 -3.86 -5.14
N GLU A 55 10.24 -4.90 -4.65
CA GLU A 55 10.10 -6.19 -5.33
C GLU A 55 9.07 -6.17 -6.49
N GLY A 56 8.43 -5.04 -6.75
CA GLY A 56 7.48 -4.88 -7.85
C GLY A 56 6.08 -5.44 -7.55
N LEU A 57 5.73 -5.65 -6.29
CA LEU A 57 4.39 -6.09 -5.92
C LEU A 57 3.39 -4.93 -5.95
N HIS A 58 2.12 -5.26 -6.23
CA HIS A 58 1.03 -4.29 -6.25
C HIS A 58 0.48 -4.06 -4.84
N VAL A 59 1.23 -3.34 -4.00
CA VAL A 59 0.83 -3.01 -2.63
C VAL A 59 0.24 -1.61 -2.54
N CYS A 60 -0.79 -1.42 -1.74
CA CYS A 60 -1.34 -0.13 -1.34
C CYS A 60 -1.48 -0.03 0.18
N VAL A 61 -1.69 1.19 0.67
CA VAL A 61 -1.85 1.50 2.09
C VAL A 61 -3.30 1.77 2.40
N ASN A 62 -3.79 1.22 3.50
CA ASN A 62 -5.17 1.33 3.97
C ASN A 62 -5.21 1.61 5.47
N SER A 63 -6.31 2.18 5.95
CA SER A 63 -6.48 2.52 7.37
C SER A 63 -7.07 1.38 8.20
N ASP A 64 -7.65 0.36 7.56
CA ASP A 64 -8.46 -0.67 8.22
C ASP A 64 -9.63 -0.01 8.98
N ASP A 65 -9.73 -0.18 10.29
CA ASP A 65 -10.68 0.52 11.15
C ASP A 65 -10.01 1.75 11.81
N PRO A 66 -10.11 2.94 11.21
CA PRO A 66 -9.37 4.12 11.67
C PRO A 66 -9.78 4.60 13.05
N ALA A 67 -11.04 4.43 13.41
CA ALA A 67 -11.55 4.80 14.74
C ALA A 67 -10.98 3.90 15.84
N TYR A 68 -10.79 2.62 15.52
CA TYR A 68 -10.27 1.62 16.45
C TYR A 68 -8.73 1.64 16.53
N PHE A 69 -8.03 1.77 15.39
CA PHE A 69 -6.56 1.70 15.32
C PHE A 69 -5.87 3.06 15.43
N GLY A 70 -6.62 4.13 15.71
CA GLY A 70 -6.06 5.43 16.06
C GLY A 70 -5.49 6.25 14.90
N GLY A 71 -5.94 6.00 13.66
CA GLY A 71 -5.46 6.80 12.54
C GLY A 71 -6.19 6.56 11.21
N TYR A 72 -6.64 7.66 10.61
CA TYR A 72 -7.16 7.68 9.25
C TYR A 72 -6.05 7.46 8.20
N ILE A 73 -6.41 7.46 6.92
CA ILE A 73 -5.48 7.14 5.85
C ILE A 73 -4.23 8.04 5.83
N GLY A 74 -4.40 9.36 6.02
CA GLY A 74 -3.27 10.30 6.10
C GLY A 74 -2.27 9.93 7.19
N LYS A 75 -2.76 9.54 8.37
CA LYS A 75 -1.91 9.11 9.48
C LYS A 75 -1.14 7.82 9.18
N ASN A 76 -1.74 6.88 8.47
CA ASN A 76 -1.05 5.68 8.01
C ASN A 76 0.11 6.02 7.06
N TYR A 77 -0.14 6.92 6.08
CA TYR A 77 0.92 7.39 5.17
C TYR A 77 2.04 8.13 5.90
N GLU A 78 1.72 9.04 6.81
CA GLU A 78 2.72 9.75 7.63
C GLU A 78 3.60 8.77 8.41
N ALA A 79 2.96 7.85 9.14
CA ALA A 79 3.66 6.91 10.00
C ALA A 79 4.61 5.98 9.23
N ILE A 80 4.19 5.41 8.10
CA ILE A 80 5.06 4.54 7.31
C ILE A 80 6.10 5.32 6.51
N THR A 81 5.81 6.55 6.10
CA THR A 81 6.79 7.40 5.42
C THR A 81 7.96 7.69 6.32
N GLU A 82 7.68 8.07 7.57
CA GLU A 82 8.71 8.30 8.59
C GLU A 82 9.47 7.02 8.94
N ALA A 83 8.74 5.93 9.23
CA ALA A 83 9.33 4.68 9.69
C ALA A 83 10.21 3.99 8.63
N LEU A 84 9.84 4.08 7.35
CA LEU A 84 10.50 3.38 6.24
C LEU A 84 11.35 4.31 5.36
N ASP A 85 11.39 5.60 5.66
CA ASP A 85 12.05 6.61 4.82
C ASP A 85 11.61 6.48 3.35
N LEU A 86 10.30 6.63 3.12
CA LEU A 86 9.74 6.51 1.78
C LEU A 86 10.02 7.77 0.97
N SER A 87 10.47 7.59 -0.26
CA SER A 87 10.58 8.69 -1.21
C SER A 87 9.22 9.19 -1.69
N ALA A 88 9.17 10.43 -2.18
CA ALA A 88 7.96 10.98 -2.79
C ALA A 88 7.41 10.09 -3.92
N GLN A 89 8.29 9.51 -4.73
CA GLN A 89 7.91 8.58 -5.81
C GLN A 89 7.25 7.31 -5.27
N GLN A 90 7.78 6.75 -4.17
CA GLN A 90 7.18 5.57 -3.52
C GLN A 90 5.80 5.88 -2.94
N ILE A 91 5.62 7.06 -2.32
CA ILE A 91 4.33 7.53 -1.81
C ILE A 91 3.32 7.68 -2.95
N VAL A 92 3.71 8.31 -4.05
CA VAL A 92 2.87 8.46 -5.25
C VAL A 92 2.49 7.09 -5.81
N GLN A 93 3.43 6.15 -5.89
CA GLN A 93 3.13 4.81 -6.38
C GLN A 93 2.14 4.07 -5.48
N LEU A 94 2.28 4.14 -4.15
CA LEU A 94 1.31 3.58 -3.20
C LEU A 94 -0.09 4.18 -3.40
N ALA A 95 -0.18 5.50 -3.61
CA ALA A 95 -1.45 6.17 -3.88
C ALA A 95 -2.07 5.72 -5.21
N ARG A 96 -1.28 5.58 -6.27
CA ARG A 96 -1.75 5.03 -7.56
C ARG A 96 -2.25 3.60 -7.41
N ASN A 97 -1.52 2.77 -6.69
CA ASN A 97 -1.88 1.38 -6.43
C ASN A 97 -3.22 1.24 -5.69
N SER A 98 -3.57 2.21 -4.82
CA SER A 98 -4.87 2.23 -4.14
C SER A 98 -6.05 2.27 -5.12
N PHE A 99 -5.92 3.01 -6.22
CA PHE A 99 -6.96 3.09 -7.25
C PHE A 99 -6.89 1.95 -8.25
N THR A 100 -5.70 1.57 -8.72
CA THR A 100 -5.55 0.47 -9.68
C THR A 100 -5.95 -0.87 -9.07
N GLY A 101 -5.68 -1.10 -7.78
CA GLY A 101 -6.09 -2.29 -7.03
C GLY A 101 -7.52 -2.26 -6.48
N SER A 102 -8.26 -1.18 -6.69
CA SER A 102 -9.67 -1.08 -6.29
C SER A 102 -10.59 -1.81 -7.26
N PHE A 103 -11.85 -2.03 -6.86
CA PHE A 103 -12.90 -2.59 -7.72
C PHE A 103 -13.72 -1.51 -8.43
N LEU A 104 -13.22 -0.28 -8.51
CA LEU A 104 -13.84 0.80 -9.27
C LEU A 104 -13.84 0.48 -10.78
N PRO A 105 -14.84 0.97 -11.53
CA PRO A 105 -14.80 0.95 -13.00
C PRO A 105 -13.59 1.71 -13.54
N GLU A 106 -13.03 1.24 -14.66
CA GLU A 106 -11.79 1.78 -15.25
C GLU A 106 -11.86 3.29 -15.55
N ASN A 107 -13.02 3.80 -15.97
CA ASN A 107 -13.21 5.24 -16.19
C ASN A 107 -13.12 6.09 -14.90
N GLN A 108 -13.49 5.52 -13.76
CA GLN A 108 -13.33 6.18 -12.46
C GLN A 108 -11.88 6.07 -11.97
N LYS A 109 -11.23 4.92 -12.12
CA LYS A 109 -9.79 4.78 -11.84
C LYS A 109 -8.99 5.82 -12.61
N ALA A 110 -9.24 5.96 -13.91
CA ALA A 110 -8.55 6.93 -14.77
C ALA A 110 -8.68 8.38 -14.26
N LYS A 111 -9.86 8.77 -13.77
CA LYS A 111 -10.07 10.11 -13.18
C LYS A 111 -9.23 10.33 -11.93
N HIS A 112 -9.16 9.34 -11.04
CA HIS A 112 -8.36 9.45 -9.83
C HIS A 112 -6.85 9.47 -10.13
N LEU A 113 -6.40 8.66 -11.08
CA LEU A 113 -5.01 8.65 -11.52
C LEU A 113 -4.60 9.99 -12.13
N ALA A 114 -5.44 10.58 -12.99
CA ALA A 114 -5.20 11.91 -13.56
C ALA A 114 -5.13 13.00 -12.47
N ARG A 115 -5.93 12.89 -11.41
CA ARG A 115 -5.85 13.82 -10.27
C ARG A 115 -4.53 13.68 -9.50
N ILE A 116 -4.02 12.46 -9.33
CA ILE A 116 -2.70 12.25 -8.73
C ILE A 116 -1.63 12.92 -9.60
N ASP A 117 -1.68 12.71 -10.92
CA ASP A 117 -0.71 13.29 -11.85
C ASP A 117 -0.69 14.82 -11.77
N SER A 118 -1.87 15.46 -11.72
CA SER A 118 -1.99 16.92 -11.53
C SER A 118 -1.34 17.39 -10.22
N VAL A 119 -1.54 16.68 -9.11
CA VAL A 119 -0.92 17.03 -7.82
C VAL A 119 0.61 16.89 -7.87
N VAL A 120 1.10 15.85 -8.56
CA VAL A 120 2.54 15.63 -8.74
C VAL A 120 3.18 16.75 -9.57
N GLU A 121 2.54 17.14 -10.68
CA GLU A 121 3.01 18.23 -11.56
C GLU A 121 3.05 19.58 -10.81
N ASP A 122 2.06 19.84 -9.94
CA ASP A 122 1.96 21.10 -9.19
C ASP A 122 2.95 21.18 -8.01
N ARG A 123 3.43 20.07 -7.47
CA ARG A 123 4.14 20.05 -6.18
C ARG A 123 5.48 19.32 -6.18
N LEU A 124 5.75 18.56 -7.17
CA LEU A 124 6.99 17.79 -7.32
C LEU A 124 7.71 18.11 -8.63
#